data_34ac907e3a8878dff5fa40ea5faf2552
#
_entry.id   34ac907e3a8878dff5fa40ea5faf2552
#
_cell.length_a   1.000
_cell.length_b   1.000
_cell.length_c   1.000
_cell.angle_alpha   90.00
_cell.angle_beta   90.00
_cell.angle_gamma   90.00
#
_symmetry.space_group_name_H-M   'P 1'
#
loop_
_entity.id
_entity.type
_entity.pdbx_description
1 polymer ?
#
loop_
_entity_poly.entity_id
_entity_poly.type
_entity_poly.pdbx_seq_one_letter_code
_entity_poly.pdbx_strand_id
1 'polypeptide(L)'
;MGSRKRNKAEELKELNKNKVFAKLNNCPTSPRKMRLVADQVRGQKVDKALSILKFSQKQPSLKLEKLLLSAINNWQQKNPESDIEKENIYIKEIKVDSAGMLKRLRPAPQGRAHRIR
;
A
#
# COMPACT_ATOMS: atom_id res chain seq x y z
N MET A 1 -34.00 15.08 -9.04
CA MET A 1 -33.02 14.39 -9.84
C MET A 1 -31.62 14.44 -9.24
N GLY A 2 -31.17 14.29 -8.31
CA GLY A 2 -29.82 14.25 -7.72
C GLY A 2 -29.78 13.50 -6.40
N SER A 3 -30.94 13.17 -5.82
CA SER A 3 -31.00 12.56 -4.50
C SER A 3 -30.34 11.20 -4.43
N ARG A 4 -30.53 10.33 -5.43
CA ARG A 4 -29.91 9.00 -5.46
C ARG A 4 -28.37 9.06 -5.50
N LYS A 5 -27.82 9.92 -6.38
CA LYS A 5 -26.36 10.10 -6.49
C LYS A 5 -25.80 10.71 -5.21
N ARG A 6 -26.51 11.67 -4.64
CA ARG A 6 -26.12 12.35 -3.40
C ARG A 6 -26.13 11.38 -2.22
N ASN A 7 -27.21 10.62 -2.06
CA ASN A 7 -27.34 9.65 -0.97
C ASN A 7 -26.26 8.57 -1.07
N LYS A 8 -26.01 8.06 -2.27
CA LYS A 8 -24.95 7.07 -2.49
C LYS A 8 -23.56 7.65 -2.20
N ALA A 9 -23.32 8.90 -2.57
CA ALA A 9 -22.07 9.57 -2.25
C ALA A 9 -21.87 9.77 -0.75
N GLU A 10 -22.94 10.11 -0.03
CA GLU A 10 -22.92 10.26 1.42
C GLU A 10 -22.67 8.92 2.13
N GLU A 11 -23.33 7.85 1.67
CA GLU A 11 -23.09 6.49 2.18
C GLU A 11 -21.63 6.06 1.99
N LEU A 12 -21.07 6.29 0.81
CA LEU A 12 -19.67 5.97 0.53
C LEU A 12 -18.71 6.78 1.41
N LYS A 13 -18.99 8.04 1.66
CA LYS A 13 -18.20 8.86 2.57
C LYS A 13 -18.24 8.34 3.98
N GLU A 14 -19.40 7.94 4.47
CA GLU A 14 -19.53 7.36 5.81
C GLU A 14 -18.78 6.03 5.94
N LEU A 15 -18.90 5.15 4.94
CA LEU A 15 -18.15 3.91 4.89
C LEU A 15 -16.64 4.15 4.90
N ASN A 16 -16.17 5.15 4.15
CA ASN A 16 -14.75 5.48 4.07
C ASN A 16 -14.20 6.08 5.38
N LYS A 17 -15.03 6.77 6.16
CA LYS A 17 -14.62 7.30 7.45
C LYS A 17 -14.23 6.20 8.44
N ASN A 18 -14.86 5.04 8.35
CA ASN A 18 -14.62 3.92 9.24
C ASN A 18 -13.48 3.00 8.78
N LYS A 19 -12.99 3.19 7.57
CA LYS A 19 -11.88 2.40 7.03
C LYS A 19 -10.54 2.96 7.49
N VAL A 20 -9.64 2.07 7.85
CA VAL A 20 -8.24 2.40 8.12
C VAL A 20 -7.40 1.92 6.95
N PHE A 21 -6.66 2.83 6.34
CA PHE A 21 -5.82 2.50 5.21
C PHE A 21 -4.55 3.36 5.19
N ALA A 22 -3.57 2.90 4.45
CA ALA A 22 -2.36 3.66 4.14
C ALA A 22 -2.02 3.47 2.66
N LYS A 23 -1.46 4.50 2.06
CA LYS A 23 -1.07 4.49 0.64
C LYS A 23 0.40 4.85 0.50
N LEU A 24 1.07 4.16 -0.40
CA LEU A 24 2.42 4.50 -0.83
C LEU A 24 2.37 4.82 -2.32
N ASN A 25 2.56 6.09 -2.66
CA ASN A 25 2.56 6.56 -4.03
C ASN A 25 3.99 6.75 -4.53
N ASN A 26 4.16 6.63 -5.84
CA ASN A 26 5.45 6.87 -6.51
C ASN A 26 6.59 5.98 -5.98
N CYS A 27 6.26 4.73 -5.70
CA CYS A 27 7.26 3.76 -5.28
C CYS A 27 8.10 3.31 -6.50
N PRO A 28 9.43 3.46 -6.47
CA PRO A 28 10.27 3.14 -7.63
C PRO A 28 10.54 1.64 -7.82
N THR A 29 9.80 0.80 -7.15
CA THR A 29 9.95 -0.66 -7.25
C THR A 29 8.97 -1.21 -8.28
N SER A 30 9.39 -2.24 -9.02
CA SER A 30 8.52 -2.94 -9.97
C SER A 30 7.27 -3.50 -9.27
N PRO A 31 6.07 -3.32 -9.84
CA PRO A 31 4.86 -3.89 -9.25
C PRO A 31 4.93 -5.41 -9.08
N ARG A 32 5.57 -6.09 -10.00
CA ARG A 32 5.74 -7.54 -9.99
C ARG A 32 6.53 -8.01 -8.76
N LYS A 33 7.62 -7.33 -8.45
CA LYS A 33 8.44 -7.63 -7.27
C LYS A 33 7.73 -7.29 -5.97
N MET A 34 7.00 -6.19 -5.96
CA MET A 34 6.23 -5.77 -4.80
C MET A 34 5.08 -6.74 -4.51
N ARG A 35 4.42 -7.25 -5.54
CA ARG A 35 3.31 -8.20 -5.39
C ARG A 35 3.74 -9.51 -4.76
N LEU A 36 4.95 -9.96 -5.02
CA LEU A 36 5.47 -11.19 -4.41
C LEU A 36 5.51 -11.06 -2.88
N VAL A 37 5.98 -9.93 -2.38
CA VAL A 37 6.03 -9.68 -0.94
C VAL A 37 4.63 -9.41 -0.38
N ALA A 38 3.80 -8.68 -1.09
CA ALA A 38 2.43 -8.39 -0.68
C ALA A 38 1.59 -9.66 -0.53
N ASP A 39 1.78 -10.64 -1.40
CA ASP A 39 1.08 -11.91 -1.33
C ASP A 39 1.42 -12.70 -0.06
N GLN A 40 2.63 -12.58 0.44
CA GLN A 40 3.07 -13.26 1.67
C GLN A 40 2.37 -12.73 2.92
N VAL A 41 2.01 -11.45 2.93
CA VAL A 41 1.41 -10.81 4.11
C VAL A 41 -0.09 -10.62 4.01
N ARG A 42 -0.69 -10.90 2.86
CA ARG A 42 -2.13 -10.75 2.68
C ARG A 42 -2.91 -11.70 3.59
N GLY A 43 -3.85 -11.17 4.34
CA GLY A 43 -4.68 -11.93 5.25
C GLY A 43 -4.01 -12.35 6.55
N GLN A 44 -2.77 -11.95 6.80
CA GLN A 44 -2.05 -12.27 8.02
C GLN A 44 -2.35 -11.27 9.13
N LYS A 45 -2.22 -11.71 10.37
CA LYS A 45 -2.28 -10.80 11.52
C LYS A 45 -1.14 -9.78 11.43
N VAL A 46 -1.39 -8.58 11.93
CA VAL A 46 -0.44 -7.47 11.86
C VAL A 46 0.92 -7.83 12.47
N ASP A 47 0.93 -8.47 13.64
CA ASP A 47 2.17 -8.85 14.31
C ASP A 47 2.99 -9.83 13.48
N LYS A 48 2.32 -10.84 12.94
CA LYS A 48 2.94 -11.84 12.07
C LYS A 48 3.43 -11.21 10.76
N ALA A 49 2.64 -10.31 10.17
CA ALA A 49 3.02 -9.60 8.96
C ALA A 49 4.26 -8.74 9.17
N LEU A 50 4.33 -8.01 10.28
CA LEU A 50 5.51 -7.21 10.62
C LEU A 50 6.75 -8.08 10.78
N SER A 51 6.62 -9.23 11.41
CA SER A 51 7.74 -10.17 11.56
C SER A 51 8.21 -10.71 10.21
N ILE A 52 7.29 -11.09 9.33
CA ILE A 52 7.61 -11.57 7.99
C ILE A 52 8.35 -10.49 7.20
N LEU A 53 7.87 -9.25 7.23
CA LEU A 53 8.48 -8.15 6.50
C LEU A 53 9.85 -7.76 7.05
N LYS A 54 10.00 -7.77 8.37
CA LYS A 54 11.26 -7.42 9.03
C LYS A 54 12.38 -8.39 8.71
N PHE A 55 12.09 -9.67 8.66
CA PHE A 55 13.09 -10.72 8.43
C PHE A 55 13.21 -11.15 6.98
N SER A 56 12.43 -10.55 6.07
CA SER A 56 12.54 -10.81 4.65
C SER A 56 13.80 -10.16 4.07
N GLN A 57 14.52 -10.89 3.24
CA GLN A 57 15.71 -10.39 2.54
C GLN A 57 15.37 -9.54 1.31
N LYS A 58 14.12 -9.54 0.89
CA LYS A 58 13.68 -8.80 -0.31
C LYS A 58 13.60 -7.31 -0.02
N GLN A 59 14.12 -6.50 -0.93
CA GLN A 59 14.10 -5.04 -0.79
C GLN A 59 12.69 -4.42 -0.67
N PRO A 60 11.68 -4.88 -1.43
CA PRO A 60 10.32 -4.34 -1.28
C PRO A 60 9.74 -4.49 0.12
N SER A 61 10.20 -5.46 0.91
CA SER A 61 9.69 -5.68 2.26
C SER A 61 9.91 -4.50 3.18
N LEU A 62 11.02 -3.77 3.03
CA LEU A 62 11.31 -2.57 3.83
C LEU A 62 10.24 -1.48 3.62
N LYS A 63 9.85 -1.29 2.38
CA LYS A 63 8.85 -0.29 2.02
C LYS A 63 7.46 -0.68 2.53
N LEU A 64 7.11 -1.96 2.41
CA LEU A 64 5.85 -2.48 2.92
C LEU A 64 5.79 -2.46 4.45
N GLU A 65 6.91 -2.72 5.13
CA GLU A 65 6.99 -2.61 6.58
C GLU A 65 6.66 -1.19 7.06
N LYS A 66 7.26 -0.19 6.44
CA LYS A 66 6.98 1.23 6.76
C LYS A 66 5.53 1.60 6.48
N LEU A 67 4.99 1.12 5.38
CA LEU A 67 3.60 1.35 5.02
C LEU A 67 2.64 0.72 6.03
N LEU A 68 2.94 -0.50 6.47
CA LEU A 68 2.14 -1.20 7.47
C LEU A 68 2.20 -0.50 8.83
N LEU A 69 3.37 -0.01 9.24
CA LEU A 69 3.50 0.80 10.46
C LEU A 69 2.66 2.09 10.38
N SER A 70 2.65 2.74 9.21
CA SER A 70 1.79 3.90 8.97
C SER A 70 0.31 3.55 9.11
N ALA A 71 -0.11 2.42 8.58
CA ALA A 71 -1.48 1.96 8.69
C ALA A 71 -1.87 1.68 10.15
N ILE A 72 -0.97 1.08 10.92
CA ILE A 72 -1.17 0.82 12.35
C ILE A 72 -1.35 2.14 13.11
N ASN A 73 -0.51 3.13 12.83
CA ASN A 73 -0.63 4.45 13.45
C ASN A 73 -1.97 5.11 13.10
N ASN A 74 -2.43 4.99 11.86
CA ASN A 74 -3.73 5.51 11.45
C ASN A 74 -4.87 4.83 12.20
N TRP A 75 -4.75 3.52 12.42
CA TRP A 75 -5.74 2.77 13.20
C TRP A 75 -5.77 3.23 14.66
N GLN A 76 -4.59 3.43 15.27
CA GLN A 76 -4.48 3.92 16.65
C GLN A 76 -5.10 5.31 16.82
N GLN A 77 -4.92 6.19 15.85
CA GLN A 77 -5.52 7.53 15.88
C GLN A 77 -7.04 7.49 15.83
N LYS A 78 -7.61 6.53 15.10
CA LYS A 78 -9.05 6.35 15.04
C LYS A 78 -9.63 5.63 16.27
N ASN A 79 -8.82 4.81 16.92
CA ASN A 79 -9.22 4.01 18.07
C ASN A 79 -8.24 4.22 19.24
N PRO A 80 -8.19 5.43 19.84
CA PRO A 80 -7.18 5.76 20.86
C PRO A 80 -7.36 4.96 22.16
N GLU A 81 -8.55 4.44 22.42
CA GLU A 81 -8.83 3.66 23.62
C GLU A 81 -8.52 2.17 23.44
N SER A 82 -8.32 1.72 22.20
CA SER A 82 -8.07 0.31 21.90
C SER A 82 -6.58 0.02 21.88
N ASP A 83 -6.21 -1.13 22.43
CA ASP A 83 -4.83 -1.60 22.46
C ASP A 83 -4.62 -2.58 21.29
N ILE A 84 -3.55 -2.37 20.52
CA ILE A 84 -3.20 -3.22 19.38
C ILE A 84 -2.99 -4.68 19.81
N GLU A 85 -2.40 -4.88 20.97
CA GLU A 85 -2.09 -6.23 21.48
C GLU A 85 -3.35 -7.02 21.85
N LYS A 86 -4.40 -6.33 22.30
CA LYS A 86 -5.65 -6.96 22.74
C LYS A 86 -6.61 -7.24 21.60
N GLU A 87 -6.52 -6.49 20.50
CA GLU A 87 -7.40 -6.67 19.36
C GLU A 87 -6.74 -7.47 18.26
N ASN A 88 -7.52 -8.36 17.63
CA ASN A 88 -7.06 -9.16 16.50
C ASN A 88 -7.11 -8.32 15.22
N ILE A 89 -6.07 -7.55 15.00
CA ILE A 89 -5.94 -6.74 13.78
C ILE A 89 -5.23 -7.56 12.72
N TYR A 90 -5.79 -7.60 11.53
CA TYR A 90 -5.22 -8.34 10.41
C TYR A 90 -5.26 -7.50 9.13
N ILE A 91 -4.43 -7.87 8.16
CA ILE A 91 -4.42 -7.22 6.85
C ILE A 91 -5.58 -7.78 6.04
N LYS A 92 -6.63 -6.98 5.89
CA LYS A 92 -7.81 -7.37 5.14
C LYS A 92 -7.55 -7.38 3.64
N GLU A 93 -6.92 -6.31 3.15
CA GLU A 93 -6.70 -6.10 1.74
C GLU A 93 -5.38 -5.37 1.51
N ILE A 94 -4.62 -5.86 0.55
CA ILE A 94 -3.41 -5.20 0.09
C ILE A 94 -3.37 -5.29 -1.44
N LYS A 95 -3.23 -4.15 -2.10
CA LYS A 95 -3.23 -4.04 -3.55
C LYS A 95 -1.97 -3.34 -4.02
N VAL A 96 -1.41 -3.83 -5.11
CA VAL A 96 -0.28 -3.20 -5.78
C VAL A 96 -0.70 -2.90 -7.22
N ASP A 97 -0.86 -1.62 -7.51
CA ASP A 97 -1.26 -1.15 -8.83
C ASP A 97 -0.03 -0.69 -9.62
N SER A 98 -0.09 -0.85 -10.93
CA SER A 98 0.95 -0.34 -11.82
C SER A 98 0.87 1.18 -11.91
N ALA A 99 2.02 1.83 -11.84
CA ALA A 99 2.15 3.27 -12.05
C ALA A 99 2.87 3.54 -13.38
N GLY A 100 2.87 4.80 -13.79
CA GLY A 100 3.56 5.21 -15.01
C GLY A 100 5.07 5.00 -14.93
N MET A 101 5.67 4.78 -16.08
CA MET A 101 7.12 4.68 -16.20
C MET A 101 7.75 6.06 -16.40
N LEU A 102 8.90 6.28 -15.78
CA LEU A 102 9.72 7.44 -16.09
C LEU A 102 10.50 7.17 -17.38
N LYS A 103 10.13 7.89 -18.44
CA LYS A 103 10.79 7.74 -19.73
C LYS A 103 12.13 8.47 -19.73
N ARG A 104 13.19 7.76 -20.04
CA ARG A 104 14.53 8.32 -20.15
C ARG A 104 15.17 7.92 -21.48
N LEU A 105 16.13 8.72 -21.91
CA LEU A 105 16.88 8.47 -23.14
C LEU A 105 18.36 8.29 -22.79
N ARG A 106 18.96 7.28 -23.38
CA ARG A 106 20.40 7.05 -23.31
C ARG A 106 21.01 7.49 -24.64
N PRO A 107 21.99 8.41 -24.64
CA PRO A 107 22.66 8.81 -25.89
C PRO A 107 23.31 7.61 -26.56
N ALA A 108 23.16 7.56 -27.88
CA ALA A 108 23.75 6.55 -28.72
C ALA A 108 24.57 7.20 -29.83
N PRO A 109 25.48 6.46 -30.54
CA PRO A 109 26.27 7.01 -31.64
C PRO A 109 25.41 7.61 -32.76
N GLN A 110 25.91 8.61 -33.47
CA GLN A 110 25.28 9.28 -34.60
C GLN A 110 23.98 10.02 -34.28
N GLY A 111 23.90 10.62 -33.06
CA GLY A 111 22.74 11.40 -32.67
C GLY A 111 21.49 10.59 -32.39
N ARG A 112 21.59 9.26 -32.33
CA ARG A 112 20.48 8.39 -31.96
C ARG A 112 20.34 8.29 -30.45
N ALA A 113 19.16 7.92 -29.97
CA ALA A 113 18.91 7.72 -28.55
C ALA A 113 18.21 6.37 -28.32
N HIS A 114 18.67 5.64 -27.32
CA HIS A 114 18.01 4.43 -26.86
C HIS A 114 17.08 4.75 -25.70
N ARG A 115 15.93 4.14 -25.68
CA ARG A 115 14.98 4.29 -24.57
C ARG A 115 15.44 3.48 -23.37
N ILE A 116 15.41 4.11 -22.21
CA ILE A 116 15.60 3.44 -20.92
C ILE A 116 14.22 3.27 -20.29
N ARG A 117 13.85 2.07 -19.99
CA ARG A 117 12.57 1.75 -19.35
C ARG A 117 12.76 1.39 -17.89
#